data_dd6e62ce773adb94397ed936dd59e307
#
_entry.id   dd6e62ce773adb94397ed936dd59e307
#
_cell.length_a   1.000
_cell.length_b   1.000
_cell.length_c   1.000
_cell.angle_alpha   90.00
_cell.angle_beta   90.00
_cell.angle_gamma   90.00
#
_symmetry.space_group_name_H-M   'P 1'
#
loop_
_entity.id
_entity.type
_entity.pdbx_description
1 polymer ?
#
loop_
_entity_poly.entity_id
_entity_poly.type
_entity_poly.pdbx_seq_one_letter_code
_entity_poly.pdbx_strand_id
1 'polypeptide(L)'
;MNFTYDDHLVLRVAIGAEKTTVAVEKSYMTYVRASRALHHSDFFTAMDKLSAELAKRSKKPLTIRIKSVTITAKKITICYETDSGAIWAEPTARIVFNRETARKDDDEPLEELISSKGLILSKGEEEALDGFLKEAYEYAYKDKIRQYDEDSLFSEEVQDDVEQAAL
;
A
#
# COMPACT_ATOMS: atom_id res chain seq x y z
N MET A 1 -4.16 -4.42 15.35
CA MET A 1 -4.03 -3.72 14.05
C MET A 1 -5.15 -2.72 13.91
N ASN A 2 -4.79 -1.49 13.78
CA ASN A 2 -5.78 -0.43 13.86
C ASN A 2 -5.99 0.30 12.54
N PHE A 3 -4.92 0.66 11.83
CA PHE A 3 -4.97 1.34 10.52
C PHE A 3 -5.82 2.61 10.54
N THR A 4 -5.81 3.28 11.68
CA THR A 4 -6.55 4.52 11.88
C THR A 4 -5.56 5.68 12.01
N TYR A 5 -5.77 6.74 11.25
CA TYR A 5 -4.90 7.91 11.23
C TYR A 5 -5.79 9.15 11.34
N ASP A 6 -5.53 10.00 12.32
CA ASP A 6 -6.35 11.21 12.56
C ASP A 6 -7.84 10.86 12.60
N ASP A 7 -8.18 9.80 13.32
CA ASP A 7 -9.55 9.29 13.48
C ASP A 7 -10.19 8.78 12.19
N HIS A 8 -9.40 8.59 11.13
CA HIS A 8 -9.90 7.99 9.89
C HIS A 8 -9.38 6.56 9.78
N LEU A 9 -10.29 5.61 9.67
CA LEU A 9 -9.94 4.22 9.42
C LEU A 9 -9.79 4.01 7.92
N VAL A 10 -8.63 3.58 7.47
CA VAL A 10 -8.41 3.32 6.04
C VAL A 10 -9.11 2.01 5.68
N LEU A 11 -10.00 2.08 4.70
CA LEU A 11 -10.75 0.92 4.22
C LEU A 11 -10.19 0.36 2.93
N ARG A 12 -9.64 1.20 2.06
CA ARG A 12 -9.18 0.74 0.77
C ARG A 12 -8.16 1.71 0.17
N VAL A 13 -7.14 1.14 -0.45
CA VAL A 13 -6.19 1.88 -1.28
C VAL A 13 -6.13 1.17 -2.62
N ALA A 14 -6.40 1.87 -3.71
CA ALA A 14 -6.32 1.29 -5.05
C ALA A 14 -5.40 2.15 -5.90
N ILE A 15 -4.37 1.52 -6.44
CA ILE A 15 -3.35 2.21 -7.24
C ILE A 15 -3.65 1.91 -8.72
N GLY A 16 -4.21 2.88 -9.41
CA GLY A 16 -4.50 2.75 -10.83
C GLY A 16 -3.38 3.32 -11.66
N ALA A 17 -3.52 3.20 -12.98
CA ALA A 17 -2.51 3.70 -13.91
C ALA A 17 -2.43 5.22 -13.87
N GLU A 18 -3.55 5.90 -13.63
CA GLU A 18 -3.59 7.35 -13.67
C GLU A 18 -3.89 8.01 -12.35
N LYS A 19 -4.50 7.29 -11.43
CA LYS A 19 -4.89 7.87 -10.15
C LYS A 19 -4.84 6.83 -9.05
N THR A 20 -4.67 7.31 -7.83
CA THR A 20 -4.74 6.49 -6.63
C THR A 20 -5.98 6.90 -5.85
N THR A 21 -6.77 5.92 -5.46
CA THR A 21 -8.01 6.13 -4.73
C THR A 21 -7.85 5.60 -3.31
N VAL A 22 -8.23 6.41 -2.33
CA VAL A 22 -8.18 6.02 -0.92
C VAL A 22 -9.55 6.24 -0.30
N ALA A 23 -10.11 5.19 0.28
CA ALA A 23 -11.39 5.24 0.99
C ALA A 23 -11.13 5.12 2.48
N VAL A 24 -11.78 5.96 3.26
CA VAL A 24 -11.64 5.96 4.72
C VAL A 24 -13.01 6.08 5.37
N GLU A 25 -13.08 5.69 6.64
CA GLU A 25 -14.29 5.84 7.43
C GLU A 25 -13.99 6.71 8.65
N LYS A 26 -14.88 7.66 8.92
CA LYS A 26 -14.83 8.48 10.13
C LYS A 26 -16.25 8.75 10.57
N SER A 27 -16.54 8.50 11.85
CA SER A 27 -17.87 8.74 12.44
C SER A 27 -18.97 8.06 11.64
N TYR A 28 -18.73 6.80 11.28
CA TYR A 28 -19.67 5.94 10.54
C TYR A 28 -19.97 6.42 9.11
N MET A 29 -19.20 7.36 8.60
CA MET A 29 -19.35 7.82 7.23
C MET A 29 -18.11 7.47 6.42
N THR A 30 -18.31 7.08 5.18
CA THR A 30 -17.24 6.72 4.27
C THR A 30 -16.90 7.87 3.36
N TYR A 31 -15.63 8.18 3.24
CA TYR A 31 -15.12 9.22 2.36
C TYR A 31 -14.15 8.60 1.38
N VAL A 32 -14.24 9.01 0.12
CA VAL A 32 -13.37 8.49 -0.93
C VAL A 32 -12.69 9.67 -1.62
N ARG A 33 -11.38 9.59 -1.76
CA ARG A 33 -10.62 10.58 -2.50
C ARG A 33 -9.75 9.90 -3.53
N ALA A 34 -9.70 10.49 -4.71
CA ALA A 34 -8.82 10.03 -5.78
C ALA A 34 -7.91 11.19 -6.17
N SER A 35 -6.65 10.90 -6.43
CA SER A 35 -5.68 11.91 -6.81
C SER A 35 -4.83 11.40 -7.96
N ARG A 36 -4.47 12.31 -8.87
CA ARG A 36 -3.56 12.02 -9.99
C ARG A 36 -2.17 12.59 -9.72
N ALA A 37 -1.94 13.21 -8.56
CA ALA A 37 -0.65 13.80 -8.25
C ALA A 37 0.41 12.70 -8.10
N LEU A 38 1.65 13.05 -8.37
CA LEU A 38 2.75 12.09 -8.20
C LEU A 38 2.99 11.84 -6.73
N HIS A 39 3.22 10.58 -6.40
CA HIS A 39 3.44 10.19 -5.02
C HIS A 39 4.79 10.70 -4.50
N HIS A 40 4.82 11.06 -3.24
CA HIS A 40 6.06 11.33 -2.53
C HIS A 40 6.91 10.06 -2.48
N SER A 41 8.22 10.21 -2.42
CA SER A 41 9.12 9.07 -2.38
C SER A 41 8.84 8.13 -1.21
N ASP A 42 8.35 8.68 -0.09
CA ASP A 42 8.03 7.86 1.08
C ASP A 42 6.93 6.84 0.79
N PHE A 43 6.00 7.18 -0.10
CA PHE A 43 4.96 6.24 -0.50
C PHE A 43 5.56 5.01 -1.17
N PHE A 44 6.49 5.23 -2.08
CA PHE A 44 7.14 4.12 -2.78
C PHE A 44 8.01 3.30 -1.85
N THR A 45 8.71 3.96 -0.92
CA THR A 45 9.51 3.24 0.06
C THR A 45 8.64 2.33 0.92
N ALA A 46 7.49 2.83 1.36
CA ALA A 46 6.57 2.03 2.16
C ALA A 46 5.96 0.89 1.36
N MET A 47 5.62 1.16 0.09
CA MET A 47 5.08 0.13 -0.79
C MET A 47 6.10 -0.99 -1.05
N ASP A 48 7.35 -0.61 -1.30
CA ASP A 48 8.41 -1.59 -1.54
C ASP A 48 8.66 -2.45 -0.30
N LYS A 49 8.58 -1.85 0.88
CA LYS A 49 8.76 -2.58 2.11
C LYS A 49 7.66 -3.62 2.30
N LEU A 50 6.42 -3.25 2.02
CA LEU A 50 5.30 -4.19 2.08
C LEU A 50 5.47 -5.31 1.07
N SER A 51 5.87 -4.97 -0.16
CA SER A 51 6.10 -5.97 -1.20
C SER A 51 7.19 -6.96 -0.78
N ALA A 52 8.27 -6.46 -0.17
CA ALA A 52 9.36 -7.33 0.27
C ALA A 52 8.90 -8.26 1.39
N GLU A 53 8.10 -7.77 2.33
CA GLU A 53 7.60 -8.61 3.40
C GLU A 53 6.68 -9.72 2.87
N LEU A 54 5.80 -9.39 1.94
CA LEU A 54 4.92 -10.37 1.35
C LEU A 54 5.70 -11.42 0.53
N ALA A 55 6.74 -10.98 -0.16
CA ALA A 55 7.54 -11.89 -0.98
C ALA A 55 8.28 -12.94 -0.15
N LYS A 56 8.48 -12.69 1.14
CA LYS A 56 9.11 -13.68 2.02
C LYS A 56 8.29 -14.95 2.16
N ARG A 57 7.00 -14.91 1.83
CA ARG A 57 6.15 -16.10 1.89
C ARG A 57 6.37 -17.03 0.71
N SER A 58 7.05 -16.57 -0.33
CA SER A 58 7.36 -17.42 -1.48
C SER A 58 8.66 -18.15 -1.24
N LYS A 59 8.70 -19.40 -1.67
CA LYS A 59 9.92 -20.22 -1.58
C LYS A 59 10.91 -19.87 -2.67
N LYS A 60 10.47 -19.15 -3.70
CA LYS A 60 11.32 -18.74 -4.82
C LYS A 60 11.41 -17.23 -4.82
N PRO A 61 12.50 -16.67 -5.35
CA PRO A 61 12.58 -15.23 -5.49
C PRO A 61 11.37 -14.71 -6.27
N LEU A 62 10.75 -13.64 -5.75
CA LEU A 62 9.52 -13.12 -6.29
C LEU A 62 9.49 -11.62 -6.11
N THR A 63 9.14 -10.92 -7.19
CA THR A 63 8.91 -9.48 -7.12
C THR A 63 7.41 -9.24 -7.15
N ILE A 64 6.93 -8.46 -6.20
CA ILE A 64 5.51 -8.18 -6.03
C ILE A 64 5.28 -6.68 -6.28
N ARG A 65 4.24 -6.38 -7.04
CA ARG A 65 3.81 -5.00 -7.26
C ARG A 65 2.40 -4.87 -6.71
N ILE A 66 2.24 -4.10 -5.65
CA ILE A 66 0.96 -3.93 -4.96
C ILE A 66 0.01 -3.14 -5.87
N LYS A 67 -1.22 -3.64 -5.99
CA LYS A 67 -2.27 -2.98 -6.77
C LYS A 67 -3.35 -2.40 -5.87
N SER A 68 -3.76 -3.11 -4.84
CA SER A 68 -4.77 -2.60 -3.93
C SER A 68 -4.72 -3.31 -2.60
N VAL A 69 -5.22 -2.61 -1.58
CA VAL A 69 -5.43 -3.16 -0.26
C VAL A 69 -6.86 -2.83 0.13
N THR A 70 -7.60 -3.83 0.60
CA THR A 70 -8.97 -3.64 1.06
C THR A 70 -9.08 -4.21 2.48
N ILE A 71 -9.63 -3.43 3.38
CA ILE A 71 -9.76 -3.81 4.78
C ILE A 71 -11.25 -3.83 5.14
N THR A 72 -11.70 -4.99 5.61
CA THR A 72 -13.05 -5.14 6.15
C THR A 72 -12.94 -5.43 7.64
N ALA A 73 -14.07 -5.64 8.29
CA ALA A 73 -14.07 -5.96 9.72
C ALA A 73 -13.31 -7.25 10.03
N LYS A 74 -13.29 -8.20 9.09
CA LYS A 74 -12.70 -9.52 9.35
C LYS A 74 -11.50 -9.86 8.49
N LYS A 75 -11.30 -9.18 7.37
CA LYS A 75 -10.30 -9.58 6.38
C LYS A 75 -9.47 -8.41 5.92
N ILE A 76 -8.25 -8.71 5.50
CA ILE A 76 -7.38 -7.78 4.80
C ILE A 76 -7.01 -8.46 3.49
N THR A 77 -7.39 -7.86 2.36
CA THR A 77 -7.13 -8.42 1.04
C THR A 77 -6.13 -7.53 0.32
N ILE A 78 -5.03 -8.12 -0.13
CA ILE A 78 -4.00 -7.41 -0.88
C ILE A 78 -3.94 -8.01 -2.27
N CYS A 79 -4.21 -7.19 -3.28
CA CYS A 79 -4.12 -7.60 -4.68
C CYS A 79 -2.79 -7.12 -5.24
N TYR A 80 -2.13 -7.96 -6.01
CA TYR A 80 -0.80 -7.65 -6.51
C TYR A 80 -0.53 -8.36 -7.83
N GLU A 81 0.46 -7.84 -8.55
CA GLU A 81 1.01 -8.50 -9.72
C GLU A 81 2.38 -9.05 -9.37
N THR A 82 2.75 -10.15 -9.99
CA THR A 82 4.06 -10.73 -9.77
C THR A 82 4.84 -10.74 -11.07
N ASP A 83 6.15 -10.61 -10.93
CA ASP A 83 7.05 -10.81 -12.05
C ASP A 83 7.52 -12.26 -11.98
N SER A 84 6.88 -13.09 -12.75
CA SER A 84 7.24 -14.51 -12.79
C SER A 84 8.29 -14.78 -13.86
N GLY A 85 9.02 -13.75 -14.23
CA GLY A 85 10.15 -13.89 -15.11
C GLY A 85 10.06 -13.14 -16.41
N ALA A 86 8.89 -12.90 -16.94
CA ALA A 86 8.79 -12.28 -18.24
C ALA A 86 7.76 -11.19 -18.34
N ILE A 87 6.58 -11.39 -17.78
CA ILE A 87 5.47 -10.50 -18.03
C ILE A 87 4.80 -10.11 -16.73
N TRP A 88 4.60 -8.81 -16.55
CA TRP A 88 3.76 -8.31 -15.49
C TRP A 88 2.31 -8.46 -15.90
N ALA A 89 1.48 -8.45 -14.93
CA ALA A 89 0.08 -8.18 -15.14
C ALA A 89 -0.84 -9.37 -15.22
N GLU A 90 -0.40 -10.51 -15.63
CA GLU A 90 -1.39 -11.54 -15.86
C GLU A 90 -1.05 -12.84 -15.20
N PRO A 91 -1.93 -13.35 -14.36
CA PRO A 91 -3.09 -12.69 -13.77
C PRO A 91 -2.73 -11.94 -12.51
N THR A 92 -3.59 -11.03 -12.08
CA THR A 92 -3.44 -10.38 -10.80
C THR A 92 -3.76 -11.39 -9.71
N ALA A 93 -2.85 -11.54 -8.77
CA ALA A 93 -3.02 -12.43 -7.64
C ALA A 93 -3.54 -11.65 -6.43
N ARG A 94 -4.00 -12.39 -5.42
CA ARG A 94 -4.40 -11.75 -4.18
C ARG A 94 -4.10 -12.66 -3.01
N ILE A 95 -3.85 -12.05 -1.86
CA ILE A 95 -3.66 -12.77 -0.62
C ILE A 95 -4.64 -12.18 0.40
N VAL A 96 -5.29 -13.07 1.17
CA VAL A 96 -6.30 -12.65 2.13
C VAL A 96 -5.87 -13.07 3.52
N PHE A 97 -5.80 -12.09 4.41
CA PHE A 97 -5.42 -12.32 5.81
C PHE A 97 -6.64 -12.20 6.71
N ASN A 98 -6.63 -12.93 7.80
CA ASN A 98 -7.63 -12.80 8.84
C ASN A 98 -7.22 -11.62 9.73
N ARG A 99 -8.07 -10.60 9.82
CA ARG A 99 -7.75 -9.39 10.56
C ARG A 99 -7.90 -9.58 12.06
N GLU A 100 -8.82 -10.42 12.46
CA GLU A 100 -9.15 -10.55 13.89
C GLU A 100 -8.23 -11.52 14.64
N THR A 101 -7.53 -12.40 13.93
CA THR A 101 -6.68 -13.39 14.58
C THR A 101 -5.41 -12.71 15.06
N ALA A 102 -5.22 -12.74 16.38
CA ALA A 102 -4.03 -12.14 16.97
C ALA A 102 -2.82 -13.04 16.73
N ARG A 103 -1.71 -12.40 16.41
CA ARG A 103 -0.44 -13.09 16.31
C ARG A 103 0.09 -13.29 17.73
N LYS A 104 0.69 -14.44 17.98
CA LYS A 104 1.16 -14.77 19.32
C LYS A 104 2.58 -14.29 19.58
N ASP A 105 3.45 -14.43 18.60
CA ASP A 105 4.88 -14.25 18.80
C ASP A 105 5.49 -13.66 17.55
N ASP A 106 6.42 -12.73 17.75
CA ASP A 106 7.10 -12.09 16.62
C ASP A 106 8.06 -13.02 15.91
N ASP A 107 8.55 -14.03 16.61
CA ASP A 107 9.53 -14.96 16.06
C ASP A 107 8.90 -16.21 15.45
N GLU A 108 7.59 -16.25 15.39
CA GLU A 108 6.88 -17.41 14.88
C GLU A 108 7.18 -17.58 13.37
N PRO A 109 7.52 -18.78 12.90
CA PRO A 109 7.77 -19.01 11.48
C PRO A 109 6.55 -18.67 10.63
N LEU A 110 6.78 -18.19 9.42
CA LEU A 110 5.69 -17.78 8.55
C LEU A 110 4.70 -18.89 8.24
N GLU A 111 5.17 -20.13 8.07
CA GLU A 111 4.27 -21.23 7.77
C GLU A 111 3.37 -21.58 8.96
N GLU A 112 3.71 -21.14 10.16
CA GLU A 112 2.86 -21.34 11.32
C GLU A 112 1.85 -20.22 11.52
N LEU A 113 1.91 -19.18 10.67
CA LEU A 113 0.96 -18.08 10.71
C LEU A 113 -0.28 -18.40 9.90
N ILE A 114 -0.66 -19.66 9.85
CA ILE A 114 -1.88 -20.12 9.22
C ILE A 114 -2.72 -20.77 10.29
N SER A 115 -3.90 -20.24 10.53
CA SER A 115 -4.82 -20.80 11.51
C SER A 115 -5.98 -21.47 10.79
N SER A 116 -6.88 -22.10 11.56
CA SER A 116 -8.11 -22.66 10.99
C SER A 116 -8.97 -21.57 10.36
N LYS A 117 -8.74 -20.32 10.68
CA LYS A 117 -9.49 -19.19 10.11
C LYS A 117 -8.77 -18.55 8.93
N GLY A 118 -7.59 -19.05 8.54
CA GLY A 118 -6.84 -18.55 7.41
C GLY A 118 -5.50 -17.93 7.80
N LEU A 119 -4.91 -17.21 6.88
CA LEU A 119 -3.61 -16.59 7.09
C LEU A 119 -3.70 -15.46 8.11
N ILE A 120 -2.62 -15.25 8.85
CA ILE A 120 -2.48 -14.10 9.73
C ILE A 120 -1.19 -13.38 9.38
N LEU A 121 -1.21 -12.06 9.61
CA LEU A 121 -0.03 -11.24 9.32
C LEU A 121 1.10 -11.52 10.29
N SER A 122 2.32 -11.57 9.78
CA SER A 122 3.49 -11.53 10.64
C SER A 122 3.67 -10.10 11.16
N LYS A 123 4.54 -9.93 12.15
CA LYS A 123 4.83 -8.60 12.67
C LYS A 123 5.42 -7.69 11.58
N GLY A 124 6.35 -8.21 10.79
CA GLY A 124 6.94 -7.42 9.71
C GLY A 124 5.93 -7.00 8.68
N GLU A 125 5.01 -7.92 8.32
CA GLU A 125 3.95 -7.59 7.39
C GLU A 125 3.00 -6.53 7.96
N GLU A 126 2.67 -6.66 9.24
CA GLU A 126 1.77 -5.71 9.89
C GLU A 126 2.39 -4.31 9.91
N GLU A 127 3.65 -4.21 10.28
CA GLU A 127 4.34 -2.92 10.33
C GLU A 127 4.46 -2.31 8.92
N ALA A 128 4.79 -3.14 7.94
CA ALA A 128 4.92 -2.65 6.57
C ALA A 128 3.58 -2.21 6.01
N LEU A 129 2.52 -2.96 6.31
CA LEU A 129 1.18 -2.60 5.88
C LEU A 129 0.73 -1.29 6.53
N ASP A 130 0.97 -1.15 7.83
CA ASP A 130 0.61 0.08 8.53
C ASP A 130 1.32 1.28 7.92
N GLY A 131 2.62 1.14 7.64
CA GLY A 131 3.38 2.23 7.01
C GLY A 131 2.84 2.59 5.63
N PHE A 132 2.49 1.59 4.83
CA PHE A 132 1.94 1.82 3.50
C PHE A 132 0.59 2.53 3.59
N LEU A 133 -0.29 2.08 4.46
CA LEU A 133 -1.62 2.69 4.59
C LEU A 133 -1.53 4.11 5.12
N LYS A 134 -0.59 4.37 6.02
CA LYS A 134 -0.37 5.73 6.51
C LYS A 134 0.09 6.66 5.40
N GLU A 135 1.03 6.21 4.56
CA GLU A 135 1.48 7.03 3.45
C GLU A 135 0.36 7.27 2.44
N ALA A 136 -0.46 6.26 2.20
CA ALA A 136 -1.61 6.43 1.30
C ALA A 136 -2.60 7.44 1.87
N TYR A 137 -2.87 7.38 3.17
CA TYR A 137 -3.74 8.33 3.83
C TYR A 137 -3.18 9.75 3.71
N GLU A 138 -1.90 9.93 4.01
CA GLU A 138 -1.28 11.26 3.93
C GLU A 138 -1.27 11.79 2.51
N TYR A 139 -1.07 10.91 1.54
CA TYR A 139 -1.12 11.30 0.13
C TYR A 139 -2.50 11.86 -0.24
N ALA A 140 -3.56 11.19 0.16
CA ALA A 140 -4.91 11.53 -0.29
C ALA A 140 -5.53 12.65 0.55
N TYR A 141 -5.21 12.72 1.83
CA TYR A 141 -5.91 13.61 2.76
C TYR A 141 -5.03 14.69 3.37
N LYS A 142 -3.72 14.63 3.18
CA LYS A 142 -2.79 15.64 3.69
C LYS A 142 -1.88 16.17 2.61
N ASP A 143 -2.20 15.91 1.36
CA ASP A 143 -1.45 16.41 0.20
C ASP A 143 0.04 16.10 0.25
N LYS A 144 0.39 14.94 0.78
CA LYS A 144 1.78 14.51 0.80
C LYS A 144 2.15 13.95 -0.57
N ILE A 145 2.47 14.84 -1.48
CA ILE A 145 2.76 14.53 -2.87
C ILE A 145 4.18 14.97 -3.21
N ARG A 146 4.64 14.55 -4.39
CA ARG A 146 5.96 14.97 -4.85
C ARG A 146 5.96 16.46 -5.12
N GLN A 147 7.02 17.15 -4.67
CA GLN A 147 7.17 18.57 -4.86
C GLN A 147 8.19 18.82 -5.97
N TYR A 148 7.86 19.67 -6.91
CA TYR A 148 8.77 19.97 -8.00
C TYR A 148 10.05 20.62 -7.52
N ASP A 149 9.97 21.49 -6.54
CA ASP A 149 11.13 22.19 -6.03
C ASP A 149 12.15 21.25 -5.43
N GLU A 150 11.69 20.13 -4.90
CA GLU A 150 12.58 19.15 -4.30
C GLU A 150 13.25 18.31 -5.35
N ASP A 151 12.60 18.12 -6.49
CA ASP A 151 13.07 17.26 -7.54
C ASP A 151 13.82 17.97 -8.63
N SER A 152 13.54 19.25 -8.83
CA SER A 152 14.04 19.97 -9.96
C SER A 152 15.47 20.42 -9.79
N LEU A 153 16.03 19.99 -8.87
CA LEU A 153 17.37 20.30 -8.69
C LEU A 153 18.22 19.68 -9.68
N PHE A 154 17.69 19.93 -10.39
CA PHE A 154 17.91 19.28 -11.34
C PHE A 154 17.52 19.70 -12.31
N SER A 155 16.72 20.41 -11.81
CA SER A 155 16.40 20.75 -12.36
C SER A 155 16.11 21.04 -13.03
N GLU A 156 15.76 21.43 -13.38
CA GLU A 156 15.42 21.70 -13.96
C GLU A 156 14.79 21.66 -14.59
N GLU A 157 14.64 21.82 -14.96
CA GLU A 157 14.08 21.76 -15.53
C GLU A 157 13.23 21.67 -15.83
N VAL A 158 13.27 21.98 -16.06
CA VAL A 158 12.49 22.03 -16.34
C VAL A 158 11.69 22.30 -16.44
N GLN A 159 11.24 22.49 -16.80
CA GLN A 159 10.67 22.82 -16.95
C GLN A 159 9.78 22.91 -17.07
N ASP A 160 9.47 23.11 -17.40
CA ASP A 160 8.93 23.24 -17.60
C ASP A 160 8.00 23.17 -17.52
N ASP A 161 7.64 23.30 -17.84
CA ASP A 161 7.16 23.32 -17.83
C ASP A 161 6.31 23.39 -17.55
N VAL A 162 5.98 23.59 -17.62
CA VAL A 162 5.70 23.87 -17.37
C VAL A 162 4.95 24.08 -17.20
N GLU A 163 4.64 24.12 -17.38
CA GLU A 163 4.53 24.38 -17.27
C GLU A 163 3.77 24.35 -16.97
N GLN A 164 3.59 24.40 -17.22
CA GLN A 164 3.44 24.46 -17.06
C GLN A 164 2.74 24.40 -16.70
N ALA A 165 2.48 24.52 -16.69
CA ALA A 165 2.35 24.55 -16.38
C ALA A 165 1.76 24.65 -16.01
N ALA A 166 1.52 24.74 -16.13
CA ALA A 166 1.56 24.78 -15.83
C ALA A 166 1.15 24.82 -15.63
N LEU A 167 0.97 25.04 -16.05
CA LEU A 167 1.21 25.06 -15.94
C LEU A 167 1.09 25.22 -15.89
#